data_1d119906788babf0014ed18d618158ae
#
_entry.id   1d119906788babf0014ed18d618158ae
#
_cell.length_a   1.000
_cell.length_b   1.000
_cell.length_c   1.000
_cell.angle_alpha   90.00
_cell.angle_beta   90.00
_cell.angle_gamma   90.00
#
_symmetry.space_group_name_H-M   'P 1'
#
loop_
_entity.id
_entity.type
_entity.pdbx_description
1 polymer ?
#
loop_
_entity_poly.entity_id
_entity_poly.type
_entity_poly.pdbx_seq_one_letter_code
_entity_poly.pdbx_strand_id
1 'polypeptide(L)'
;MRTIIFIISLMTVCTAKTEFTDRQIAMMIPKYFARDHNSPPITRTRIYGENGKKVFHLEIKVNRNRYEGEMDYTVSAMASVCQYAKRPFDKFVVIMHPDGRNMETEKLEAKARCTIDHFVNKRMEYERWLKKCTSINKI
;
A
#
# COMPACT_ATOMS: atom_id res chain seq x y z
N MET A 1 30.05 -58.29 2.13
CA MET A 1 29.16 -57.25 1.51
C MET A 1 28.85 -56.18 2.52
N ARG A 2 29.42 -55.00 2.36
CA ARG A 2 29.14 -53.84 3.20
C ARG A 2 28.12 -52.96 2.48
N THR A 3 26.90 -52.93 2.99
CA THR A 3 25.82 -52.09 2.49
C THR A 3 26.04 -50.68 3.04
N ILE A 4 26.41 -49.75 2.17
CA ILE A 4 26.51 -48.33 2.50
C ILE A 4 25.10 -47.72 2.37
N ILE A 5 24.48 -47.41 3.51
CA ILE A 5 23.21 -46.70 3.54
C ILE A 5 23.53 -45.20 3.38
N PHE A 6 23.23 -44.63 2.21
CA PHE A 6 23.24 -43.18 2.00
C PHE A 6 21.99 -42.57 2.66
N ILE A 7 22.20 -41.93 3.78
CA ILE A 7 21.17 -41.10 4.40
C ILE A 7 21.17 -39.76 3.65
N ILE A 8 20.22 -39.58 2.73
CA ILE A 8 19.96 -38.29 2.11
C ILE A 8 19.23 -37.44 3.13
N SER A 9 19.98 -36.56 3.81
CA SER A 9 19.40 -35.54 4.67
C SER A 9 18.66 -34.51 3.81
N LEU A 10 17.35 -34.61 3.78
CA LEU A 10 16.48 -33.63 3.12
C LEU A 10 16.51 -32.35 3.96
N MET A 11 17.40 -31.42 3.59
CA MET A 11 17.35 -30.07 4.16
C MET A 11 16.10 -29.37 3.62
N THR A 12 15.05 -29.37 4.41
CA THR A 12 13.89 -28.50 4.22
C THR A 12 14.35 -27.08 4.43
N VAL A 13 14.59 -26.36 3.34
CA VAL A 13 14.82 -24.91 3.38
C VAL A 13 13.50 -24.28 3.74
N CYS A 14 13.34 -23.92 5.02
CA CYS A 14 12.20 -23.16 5.50
C CYS A 14 12.40 -21.71 5.02
N THR A 15 11.81 -21.36 3.87
CA THR A 15 11.76 -19.97 3.42
C THR A 15 10.82 -19.21 4.36
N ALA A 16 11.40 -18.47 5.31
CA ALA A 16 10.63 -17.58 6.17
C ALA A 16 10.01 -16.49 5.31
N LYS A 17 8.67 -16.45 5.22
CA LYS A 17 7.92 -15.38 4.55
C LYS A 17 8.15 -14.08 5.30
N THR A 18 8.63 -13.03 4.60
CA THR A 18 8.80 -11.71 5.20
C THR A 18 7.45 -11.10 5.51
N GLU A 19 7.20 -10.84 6.78
CA GLU A 19 5.96 -10.22 7.25
C GLU A 19 6.30 -9.00 8.10
N PHE A 20 5.52 -7.92 7.94
CA PHE A 20 5.70 -6.68 8.68
C PHE A 20 4.55 -6.43 9.64
N THR A 21 4.90 -5.97 10.84
CA THR A 21 3.93 -5.45 11.81
C THR A 21 3.43 -4.07 11.35
N ASP A 22 2.30 -3.63 11.92
CA ASP A 22 1.74 -2.30 11.63
C ASP A 22 2.73 -1.18 11.91
N ARG A 23 3.50 -1.29 12.99
CA ARG A 23 4.53 -0.32 13.33
C ARG A 23 5.63 -0.26 12.28
N GLN A 24 6.08 -1.41 11.79
CA GLN A 24 7.08 -1.48 10.72
C GLN A 24 6.56 -0.85 9.43
N ILE A 25 5.31 -1.13 9.06
CA ILE A 25 4.66 -0.54 7.88
C ILE A 25 4.59 0.98 8.00
N ALA A 26 4.12 1.50 9.14
CA ALA A 26 4.06 2.94 9.39
C ALA A 26 5.43 3.62 9.30
N MET A 27 6.50 2.93 9.71
CA MET A 27 7.88 3.44 9.60
C MET A 27 8.45 3.34 8.19
N MET A 28 8.04 2.35 7.41
CA MET A 28 8.54 2.12 6.05
C MET A 28 7.98 3.11 5.04
N ILE A 29 6.77 3.59 5.21
CA ILE A 29 6.11 4.49 4.26
C ILE A 29 6.90 5.79 4.05
N PRO A 30 7.29 6.54 5.07
CA PRO A 30 8.10 7.74 4.87
C PRO A 30 9.44 7.46 4.18
N LYS A 31 10.05 6.34 4.47
CA LYS A 31 11.30 5.91 3.84
C LYS A 31 11.11 5.57 2.37
N TYR A 32 9.99 4.95 2.02
CA TYR A 32 9.64 4.66 0.63
C TYR A 32 9.46 5.95 -0.17
N PHE A 33 8.75 6.92 0.37
CA PHE A 33 8.54 8.23 -0.26
C PHE A 33 9.84 9.02 -0.40
N ALA A 34 10.74 8.93 0.56
CA ALA A 34 12.02 9.64 0.55
C ALA A 34 12.96 9.21 -0.59
N ARG A 35 12.71 8.06 -1.21
CA ARG A 35 13.51 7.56 -2.34
C ARG A 35 13.18 8.25 -3.67
N ASP A 36 12.05 8.90 -3.76
CA ASP A 36 11.59 9.56 -4.98
C ASP A 36 11.42 11.06 -4.73
N HIS A 37 12.13 11.88 -5.50
CA HIS A 37 12.06 13.34 -5.41
C HIS A 37 10.70 13.89 -5.84
N ASN A 38 9.93 13.13 -6.60
CA ASN A 38 8.60 13.51 -7.09
C ASN A 38 7.47 13.05 -6.19
N SER A 39 7.79 12.37 -5.08
CA SER A 39 6.76 11.92 -4.15
C SER A 39 6.07 13.12 -3.47
N PRO A 40 4.75 13.04 -3.24
CA PRO A 40 4.04 14.09 -2.50
C PRO A 40 4.44 14.09 -1.02
N PRO A 41 4.47 15.26 -0.36
CA PRO A 41 4.70 15.32 1.09
C PRO A 41 3.59 14.61 1.87
N ILE A 42 3.99 13.72 2.79
CA ILE A 42 3.07 13.09 3.73
C ILE A 42 2.90 14.00 4.93
N THR A 43 1.65 14.32 5.28
CA THR A 43 1.33 15.15 6.45
C THR A 43 0.82 14.34 7.63
N ARG A 44 0.28 13.15 7.40
CA ARG A 44 -0.24 12.28 8.45
C ARG A 44 -0.24 10.82 8.02
N THR A 45 0.10 9.93 8.95
CA THR A 45 0.04 8.47 8.79
C THR A 45 -0.71 7.86 9.95
N ARG A 46 -1.72 7.03 9.67
CA ARG A 46 -2.50 6.33 10.68
C ARG A 46 -2.84 4.91 10.24
N ILE A 47 -2.87 4.01 11.21
CA ILE A 47 -3.42 2.65 11.06
C ILE A 47 -4.46 2.47 12.16
N TYR A 48 -5.68 2.09 11.78
CA TYR A 48 -6.78 1.93 12.71
C TYR A 48 -7.81 0.91 12.24
N GLY A 49 -8.67 0.49 13.17
CA GLY A 49 -9.84 -0.32 12.86
C GLY A 49 -11.10 0.55 12.76
N GLU A 50 -11.94 0.26 11.78
CA GLU A 50 -13.22 0.92 11.56
C GLU A 50 -14.25 -0.11 11.07
N ASN A 51 -15.33 -0.29 11.82
CA ASN A 51 -16.39 -1.25 11.48
C ASN A 51 -15.87 -2.68 11.21
N GLY A 52 -14.91 -3.14 12.03
CA GLY A 52 -14.28 -4.46 11.87
C GLY A 52 -13.27 -4.55 10.74
N LYS A 53 -13.00 -3.46 10.04
CA LYS A 53 -12.02 -3.40 8.94
C LYS A 53 -10.75 -2.70 9.37
N LYS A 54 -9.62 -3.19 8.90
CA LYS A 54 -8.31 -2.60 9.13
C LYS A 54 -7.99 -1.59 8.05
N VAL A 55 -7.75 -0.35 8.46
CA VAL A 55 -7.56 0.80 7.56
C VAL A 55 -6.14 1.34 7.67
N PHE A 56 -5.50 1.57 6.53
CA PHE A 56 -4.29 2.35 6.42
C PHE A 56 -4.61 3.70 5.78
N HIS A 57 -4.29 4.76 6.50
CA HIS A 57 -4.69 6.13 6.19
C HIS A 57 -3.44 7.02 6.04
N LEU A 58 -3.30 7.64 4.88
CA LEU A 58 -2.30 8.67 4.61
C LEU A 58 -2.98 9.98 4.26
N GLU A 59 -2.40 11.08 4.73
CA GLU A 59 -2.73 12.42 4.25
C GLU A 59 -1.52 12.99 3.53
N ILE A 60 -1.74 13.52 2.35
CA ILE A 60 -0.70 14.07 1.48
C ILE A 60 -1.08 15.46 0.98
N LYS A 61 -0.06 16.25 0.66
CA LYS A 61 -0.23 17.48 -0.11
C LYS A 61 -0.04 17.16 -1.58
N VAL A 62 -0.98 17.54 -2.43
CA VAL A 62 -0.93 17.27 -3.85
C VAL A 62 -0.75 18.56 -4.66
N ASN A 63 0.08 18.48 -5.69
CA ASN A 63 0.18 19.53 -6.69
C ASN A 63 -0.97 19.36 -7.68
N ARG A 64 -1.76 20.42 -7.88
CA ARG A 64 -2.93 20.38 -8.77
C ARG A 64 -2.60 19.94 -10.21
N ASN A 65 -1.39 20.24 -10.68
CA ASN A 65 -0.95 19.88 -12.04
C ASN A 65 -0.47 18.42 -12.16
N ARG A 66 -0.26 17.74 -11.02
CA ARG A 66 0.21 16.35 -10.94
C ARG A 66 -0.67 15.48 -10.05
N TYR A 67 -1.91 15.90 -9.88
CA TYR A 67 -2.86 15.30 -8.94
C TYR A 67 -3.01 13.78 -9.11
N GLU A 68 -3.34 13.33 -10.32
CA GLU A 68 -3.53 11.89 -10.60
C GLU A 68 -2.24 11.09 -10.39
N GLY A 69 -1.13 11.59 -10.87
CA GLY A 69 0.16 10.93 -10.71
C GLY A 69 0.59 10.81 -9.25
N GLU A 70 0.35 11.84 -8.44
CA GLU A 70 0.66 11.80 -7.00
C GLU A 70 -0.30 10.90 -6.22
N MET A 71 -1.56 10.86 -6.60
CA MET A 71 -2.54 9.90 -6.06
C MET A 71 -2.12 8.47 -6.38
N ASP A 72 -1.85 8.16 -7.63
CA ASP A 72 -1.45 6.83 -8.08
C ASP A 72 -0.14 6.38 -7.41
N TYR A 73 0.83 7.28 -7.30
CA TYR A 73 2.08 7.02 -6.60
C TYR A 73 1.81 6.61 -5.14
N THR A 74 0.97 7.36 -4.46
CA THR A 74 0.65 7.12 -3.04
C THR A 74 0.00 5.75 -2.83
N VAL A 75 -1.03 5.42 -3.59
CA VAL A 75 -1.69 4.11 -3.45
C VAL A 75 -0.79 2.95 -3.89
N SER A 76 0.05 3.16 -4.89
CA SER A 76 1.06 2.20 -5.31
C SER A 76 2.09 1.92 -4.21
N ALA A 77 2.57 2.96 -3.53
CA ALA A 77 3.46 2.84 -2.40
C ALA A 77 2.81 2.10 -1.22
N MET A 78 1.55 2.44 -0.90
CA MET A 78 0.77 1.75 0.13
C MET A 78 0.62 0.27 -0.21
N ALA A 79 0.27 -0.07 -1.44
CA ALA A 79 0.13 -1.45 -1.89
C ALA A 79 1.46 -2.21 -1.80
N SER A 80 2.55 -1.59 -2.23
CA SER A 80 3.89 -2.19 -2.22
C SER A 80 4.38 -2.53 -0.82
N VAL A 81 4.14 -1.65 0.15
CA VAL A 81 4.52 -1.88 1.54
C VAL A 81 3.56 -2.84 2.22
N CYS A 82 2.24 -2.65 2.04
CA CYS A 82 1.21 -3.41 2.75
C CYS A 82 1.03 -4.84 2.24
N GLN A 83 1.56 -5.21 1.07
CA GLN A 83 1.53 -6.59 0.59
C GLN A 83 2.21 -7.57 1.56
N TYR A 84 3.13 -7.09 2.37
CA TYR A 84 3.87 -7.88 3.36
C TYR A 84 3.33 -7.75 4.78
N ALA A 85 2.16 -7.16 4.96
CA ALA A 85 1.56 -7.00 6.27
C ALA A 85 1.29 -8.36 6.93
N LYS A 86 1.70 -8.50 8.18
CA LYS A 86 1.42 -9.71 8.98
C LYS A 86 -0.09 -9.96 9.10
N ARG A 87 -0.86 -8.88 9.31
CA ARG A 87 -2.32 -8.90 9.24
C ARG A 87 -2.75 -8.01 8.07
N PRO A 88 -3.43 -8.58 7.05
CA PRO A 88 -3.82 -7.85 5.86
C PRO A 88 -4.70 -6.62 6.15
N PHE A 89 -4.50 -5.58 5.37
CA PHE A 89 -5.38 -4.42 5.37
C PHE A 89 -6.62 -4.69 4.52
N ASP A 90 -7.75 -4.11 4.93
CA ASP A 90 -8.99 -4.16 4.17
C ASP A 90 -9.15 -2.94 3.27
N LYS A 91 -8.71 -1.78 3.73
CA LYS A 91 -8.93 -0.51 3.05
C LYS A 91 -7.73 0.43 3.17
N PHE A 92 -7.45 1.11 2.08
CA PHE A 92 -6.56 2.27 2.05
C PHE A 92 -7.39 3.54 1.95
N VAL A 93 -7.00 4.54 2.72
CA VAL A 93 -7.58 5.89 2.67
C VAL A 93 -6.47 6.88 2.38
N VAL A 94 -6.67 7.73 1.39
CA VAL A 94 -5.75 8.81 1.07
C VAL A 94 -6.53 10.12 1.09
N ILE A 95 -6.14 11.01 1.98
CA ILE A 95 -6.65 12.39 2.02
C ILE A 95 -5.70 13.25 1.22
N MET A 96 -6.20 13.89 0.19
CA MET A 96 -5.43 14.72 -0.73
C MET A 96 -5.76 16.18 -0.48
N HIS A 97 -4.79 16.90 0.09
CA HIS A 97 -4.89 18.34 0.34
C HIS A 97 -4.24 19.09 -0.84
N PRO A 98 -5.03 19.68 -1.75
CA PRO A 98 -4.47 20.39 -2.88
C PRO A 98 -3.66 21.62 -2.46
N ASP A 99 -2.55 21.85 -3.14
CA ASP A 99 -1.76 23.06 -3.00
C ASP A 99 -2.38 24.14 -3.88
N GLY A 100 -3.06 25.11 -3.26
CA GLY A 100 -3.69 26.21 -3.96
C GLY A 100 -4.95 26.72 -3.24
N ARG A 101 -5.29 27.97 -3.55
CA ARG A 101 -6.52 28.60 -3.03
C ARG A 101 -7.75 28.05 -3.76
N ASN A 102 -8.85 27.89 -3.05
CA ASN A 102 -10.16 27.46 -3.58
C ASN A 102 -10.20 26.04 -4.15
N MET A 103 -9.28 25.16 -3.74
CA MET A 103 -9.33 23.75 -4.08
C MET A 103 -9.84 22.93 -2.90
N GLU A 104 -10.74 22.03 -3.19
CA GLU A 104 -11.35 21.17 -2.18
C GLU A 104 -10.46 19.98 -1.86
N THR A 105 -10.42 19.61 -0.58
CA THR A 105 -9.79 18.37 -0.13
C THR A 105 -10.61 17.17 -0.60
N GLU A 106 -9.96 16.17 -1.13
CA GLU A 106 -10.60 14.95 -1.58
C GLU A 106 -10.11 13.74 -0.79
N LYS A 107 -11.00 12.78 -0.66
CA LYS A 107 -10.73 11.51 0.00
C LYS A 107 -10.87 10.38 -1.01
N LEU A 108 -9.80 9.65 -1.22
CA LEU A 108 -9.79 8.37 -1.93
C LEU A 108 -9.96 7.25 -0.91
N GLU A 109 -10.91 6.36 -1.14
CA GLU A 109 -10.99 5.08 -0.47
C GLU A 109 -10.75 3.97 -1.50
N ALA A 110 -9.86 3.04 -1.19
CA ALA A 110 -9.53 1.93 -2.07
C ALA A 110 -9.53 0.62 -1.29
N LYS A 111 -10.10 -0.43 -1.88
CA LYS A 111 -10.00 -1.78 -1.34
C LYS A 111 -8.56 -2.24 -1.42
N ALA A 112 -7.96 -2.61 -0.29
CA ALA A 112 -6.52 -2.91 -0.22
C ALA A 112 -6.12 -4.08 -1.13
N ARG A 113 -6.85 -5.19 -1.08
CA ARG A 113 -6.54 -6.38 -1.89
C ARG A 113 -6.57 -6.10 -3.39
N CYS A 114 -7.59 -5.40 -3.85
CA CYS A 114 -7.78 -5.01 -5.24
C CYS A 114 -6.69 -4.05 -5.70
N THR A 115 -6.26 -3.14 -4.83
CA THR A 115 -5.17 -2.19 -5.08
C THR A 115 -3.81 -2.91 -5.21
N ILE A 116 -3.56 -3.89 -4.36
CA ILE A 116 -2.39 -4.76 -4.46
C ILE A 116 -2.42 -5.56 -5.77
N ASP A 117 -3.58 -6.11 -6.15
CA ASP A 117 -3.73 -6.86 -7.40
C ASP A 117 -3.44 -6.02 -8.63
N HIS A 118 -3.82 -4.74 -8.62
CA HIS A 118 -3.50 -3.84 -9.72
C HIS A 118 -2.04 -3.39 -9.73
N PHE A 119 -1.57 -2.78 -8.65
CA PHE A 119 -0.26 -2.12 -8.63
C PHE A 119 0.93 -3.07 -8.45
N VAL A 120 0.76 -4.15 -7.71
CA VAL A 120 1.83 -5.10 -7.38
C VAL A 120 1.78 -6.33 -8.26
N ASN A 121 0.64 -7.02 -8.29
CA ASN A 121 0.49 -8.31 -8.97
C ASN A 121 0.20 -8.17 -10.47
N LYS A 122 -0.15 -6.98 -10.93
CA LYS A 122 -0.49 -6.70 -12.34
C LYS A 122 -1.62 -7.61 -12.89
N ARG A 123 -2.57 -7.97 -12.03
CA ARG A 123 -3.71 -8.86 -12.37
C ARG A 123 -4.98 -8.12 -12.74
N MET A 124 -4.99 -6.82 -12.61
CA MET A 124 -6.18 -5.98 -12.84
C MET A 124 -5.79 -4.74 -13.64
N GLU A 125 -6.60 -4.36 -14.61
CA GLU A 125 -6.40 -3.14 -15.39
C GLU A 125 -6.75 -1.90 -14.56
N TYR A 126 -6.11 -0.77 -14.86
CA TYR A 126 -6.29 0.50 -14.16
C TYR A 126 -7.74 0.98 -14.14
N GLU A 127 -8.40 0.99 -15.29
CA GLU A 127 -9.80 1.39 -15.40
C GLU A 127 -10.74 0.56 -14.53
N ARG A 128 -10.50 -0.75 -14.49
CA ARG A 128 -11.27 -1.65 -13.65
C ARG A 128 -11.02 -1.40 -12.16
N TRP A 129 -9.75 -1.21 -11.77
CA TRP A 129 -9.39 -0.85 -10.41
C TRP A 129 -10.06 0.44 -9.98
N LEU A 130 -9.93 1.49 -10.79
CA LEU A 130 -10.50 2.80 -10.50
C LEU A 130 -12.02 2.74 -10.31
N LYS A 131 -12.71 1.99 -11.17
CA LYS A 131 -14.16 1.87 -11.19
C LYS A 131 -14.72 0.94 -10.11
N LYS A 132 -14.07 -0.21 -9.88
CA LYS A 132 -14.58 -1.28 -9.01
C LYS A 132 -14.04 -1.26 -7.59
N CYS A 133 -12.87 -0.72 -7.40
CA CYS A 133 -12.12 -0.84 -6.14
C CYS A 133 -11.97 0.47 -5.39
N THR A 134 -12.30 1.60 -6.01
CA THR A 134 -12.09 2.92 -5.42
C THR A 134 -13.35 3.77 -5.41
N SER A 135 -13.36 4.74 -4.50
CA SER A 135 -14.28 5.88 -4.53
C SER A 135 -13.54 7.15 -4.15
N ILE A 136 -13.82 8.25 -4.83
CA ILE A 136 -13.22 9.55 -4.56
C ILE A 136 -14.35 10.52 -4.24
N ASN A 137 -14.28 11.14 -3.08
CA ASN A 137 -15.28 12.09 -2.60
C ASN A 137 -14.62 13.36 -2.08
N LYS A 138 -15.27 14.46 -2.25
CA LYS A 138 -14.91 15.74 -1.61
C LYS A 138 -15.27 15.72 -0.13
N ILE A 139 -14.42 16.29 0.68
CA ILE A 139 -14.67 16.41 2.12
C ILE A 139 -14.53 17.83 2.62
#